data_10b800e9caef41d00bc0e7694403c171
#
_entry.id   10b800e9caef41d00bc0e7694403c171
#
_cell.length_a   1.000
_cell.length_b   1.000
_cell.length_c   1.000
_cell.angle_alpha   90.00
_cell.angle_beta   90.00
_cell.angle_gamma   90.00
#
_symmetry.space_group_name_H-M   'P 1'
#
loop_
_entity.id
_entity.type
_entity.pdbx_description
1 polymer ?
#
loop_
_entity_poly.entity_id
_entity_poly.type
_entity_poly.pdbx_seq_one_letter_code
_entity_poly.pdbx_strand_id
1 'polypeptide(L)'
;MLFCDLDHFKVVNDEHGHQVGDSVLVSVAQCLRRELRGHDGIGRFGGEEFVVVLDAISPAEADVVADRLRTAVSALRFEGLSITISVGMASHEPGPVAPELQQLIGRADQALRIAKADGRNRVRAA
;
A
#
# COMPACT_ATOMS: atom_id res chain seq x y z
N MET A 1 3.53 0.27 9.93
CA MET A 1 3.80 -0.41 8.63
C MET A 1 2.52 -0.53 7.84
N LEU A 2 2.58 -0.19 6.58
CA LEU A 2 1.48 -0.37 5.63
C LEU A 2 1.89 -1.44 4.60
N PHE A 3 0.99 -2.35 4.31
CA PHE A 3 1.16 -3.34 3.25
C PHE A 3 0.12 -3.02 2.17
N CYS A 4 0.59 -2.67 0.98
CA CYS A 4 -0.26 -2.21 -0.12
C CYS A 4 -0.23 -3.21 -1.27
N ASP A 5 -1.37 -3.43 -1.90
CA ASP A 5 -1.51 -4.31 -3.06
C ASP A 5 -2.40 -3.65 -4.09
N LEU A 6 -1.97 -3.66 -5.35
CA LEU A 6 -2.76 -3.11 -6.44
C LEU A 6 -3.98 -4.00 -6.71
N ASP A 7 -5.17 -3.42 -6.67
CA ASP A 7 -6.41 -4.15 -6.92
C ASP A 7 -6.54 -4.53 -8.39
N HIS A 8 -6.84 -5.80 -8.64
CA HIS A 8 -7.08 -6.35 -9.99
C HIS A 8 -5.92 -6.13 -10.98
N PHE A 9 -4.68 -6.12 -10.48
CA PHE A 9 -3.51 -5.89 -11.32
C PHE A 9 -3.35 -6.97 -12.40
N LYS A 10 -3.71 -8.22 -12.10
CA LYS A 10 -3.72 -9.29 -13.09
C LYS A 10 -4.61 -8.96 -14.29
N VAL A 11 -5.78 -8.36 -14.05
CA VAL A 11 -6.69 -7.93 -15.11
C VAL A 11 -6.04 -6.88 -16.00
N VAL A 12 -5.28 -5.93 -15.41
CA VAL A 12 -4.51 -4.94 -16.16
C VAL A 12 -3.53 -5.60 -17.11
N ASN A 13 -2.74 -6.55 -16.63
CA ASN A 13 -1.80 -7.30 -17.46
C ASN A 13 -2.50 -8.10 -18.56
N ASP A 14 -3.59 -8.80 -18.21
CA ASP A 14 -4.31 -9.65 -19.16
C ASP A 14 -5.00 -8.84 -20.27
N GLU A 15 -5.55 -7.66 -19.95
CA GLU A 15 -6.29 -6.82 -20.92
C GLU A 15 -5.38 -5.84 -21.67
N HIS A 16 -4.32 -5.35 -21.06
CA HIS A 16 -3.48 -4.25 -21.60
C HIS A 16 -2.02 -4.66 -21.84
N GLY A 17 -1.62 -5.84 -21.42
CA GLY A 17 -0.26 -6.35 -21.57
C GLY A 17 0.70 -5.96 -20.44
N HIS A 18 1.82 -6.67 -20.35
CA HIS A 18 2.80 -6.49 -19.28
C HIS A 18 3.52 -5.13 -19.33
N GLN A 19 3.69 -4.55 -20.52
CA GLN A 19 4.32 -3.23 -20.65
C GLN A 19 3.45 -2.13 -19.99
N VAL A 20 2.14 -2.20 -20.20
CA VAL A 20 1.20 -1.29 -19.52
C VAL A 20 1.20 -1.56 -18.01
N GLY A 21 1.19 -2.82 -17.60
CA GLY A 21 1.30 -3.21 -16.20
C GLY A 21 2.56 -2.65 -15.54
N ASP A 22 3.70 -2.73 -16.19
CA ASP A 22 4.97 -2.18 -15.69
C ASP A 22 4.89 -0.65 -15.55
N SER A 23 4.31 0.02 -16.53
CA SER A 23 4.10 1.48 -16.48
C SER A 23 3.18 1.88 -15.32
N VAL A 24 2.14 1.11 -15.05
CA VAL A 24 1.24 1.31 -13.91
C VAL A 24 2.01 1.17 -12.60
N LEU A 25 2.82 0.11 -12.46
CA LEU A 25 3.65 -0.11 -11.27
C LEU A 25 4.59 1.05 -11.00
N VAL A 26 5.29 1.55 -12.03
CA VAL A 26 6.20 2.69 -11.91
C VAL A 26 5.43 3.95 -11.47
N SER A 27 4.30 4.23 -12.07
CA SER A 27 3.48 5.40 -11.73
C SER A 27 2.92 5.33 -10.32
N VAL A 28 2.49 4.15 -9.88
CA VAL A 28 2.02 3.93 -8.50
C VAL A 28 3.17 4.13 -7.51
N ALA A 29 4.34 3.56 -7.78
CA ALA A 29 5.52 3.72 -6.93
C ALA A 29 5.90 5.21 -6.77
N GLN A 30 5.91 5.95 -7.86
CA GLN A 30 6.19 7.40 -7.85
C GLN A 30 5.11 8.17 -7.08
N CYS A 31 3.85 7.82 -7.26
CA CYS A 31 2.73 8.42 -6.55
C CYS A 31 2.85 8.21 -5.04
N LEU A 32 3.08 6.97 -4.60
CA LEU A 32 3.27 6.65 -3.20
C LEU A 32 4.46 7.43 -2.61
N ARG A 33 5.57 7.48 -3.34
CA ARG A 33 6.76 8.21 -2.88
C ARG A 33 6.50 9.70 -2.70
N ARG A 34 5.78 10.34 -3.61
CA ARG A 34 5.44 11.77 -3.50
C ARG A 34 4.58 12.10 -2.28
N GLU A 35 3.73 11.18 -1.87
CA GLU A 35 2.83 11.36 -0.72
C GLU A 35 3.51 11.10 0.62
N LEU A 36 4.72 10.55 0.62
CA LEU A 36 5.46 10.19 1.82
C LEU A 36 6.50 11.26 2.16
N ARG A 37 6.85 11.32 3.46
CA ARG A 37 7.93 12.18 3.95
C ARG A 37 9.29 11.58 3.60
N GLY A 38 10.35 12.41 3.59
CA GLY A 38 11.70 11.97 3.23
C GLY A 38 12.27 10.84 4.11
N HIS A 39 11.84 10.74 5.37
CA HIS A 39 12.26 9.69 6.30
C HIS A 39 11.34 8.48 6.33
N ASP A 40 10.22 8.51 5.62
CA ASP A 40 9.37 7.33 5.46
C ASP A 40 10.01 6.37 4.45
N GLY A 41 9.95 5.08 4.75
CA GLY A 41 10.48 4.03 3.88
C GLY A 41 9.40 3.49 2.94
N ILE A 42 9.79 3.18 1.72
CA ILE A 42 8.95 2.47 0.77
C ILE A 42 9.78 1.45 0.00
N GLY A 43 9.23 0.28 -0.22
CA GLY A 43 9.85 -0.78 -1.02
C GLY A 43 8.81 -1.61 -1.74
N ARG A 44 9.20 -2.18 -2.86
CA ARG A 44 8.39 -3.19 -3.56
C ARG A 44 8.64 -4.54 -2.89
N PHE A 45 7.58 -5.17 -2.40
CA PHE A 45 7.68 -6.43 -1.69
C PHE A 45 7.46 -7.64 -2.61
N GLY A 46 6.50 -7.56 -3.50
CA GLY A 46 6.17 -8.59 -4.47
C GLY A 46 5.88 -7.99 -5.84
N GLY A 47 5.24 -8.76 -6.74
CA GLY A 47 4.93 -8.31 -8.08
C GLY A 47 4.15 -7.01 -8.14
N GLU A 48 3.12 -6.91 -7.33
CA GLU A 48 2.18 -5.78 -7.26
C GLU A 48 2.01 -5.23 -5.85
N GLU A 49 2.95 -5.58 -4.95
CA GLU A 49 2.89 -5.29 -3.53
C GLU A 49 3.96 -4.30 -3.13
N PHE A 50 3.57 -3.33 -2.28
CA PHE A 50 4.48 -2.34 -1.70
C PHE A 50 4.37 -2.37 -0.18
N VAL A 51 5.50 -2.17 0.48
CA VAL A 51 5.57 -1.98 1.92
C VAL A 51 6.01 -0.56 2.20
N VAL A 52 5.28 0.11 3.09
CA VAL A 52 5.58 1.46 3.57
C VAL A 52 5.86 1.40 5.07
N VAL A 53 6.94 2.00 5.48
CA VAL A 53 7.30 2.13 6.89
C VAL A 53 7.20 3.60 7.28
N LEU A 54 6.28 3.88 8.18
CA LEU A 54 6.09 5.21 8.76
C LEU A 54 6.77 5.23 10.12
N ASP A 55 7.66 6.18 10.33
CA ASP A 55 8.40 6.32 11.58
C ASP A 55 7.83 7.46 12.43
N ALA A 56 7.86 7.29 13.75
CA ALA A 56 7.44 8.29 14.71
C ALA A 56 6.05 8.88 14.44
N ILE A 57 5.07 8.02 14.24
CA ILE A 57 3.70 8.41 13.91
C ILE A 57 2.71 7.61 14.76
N SER A 58 1.63 8.25 15.21
CA SER A 58 0.56 7.55 15.91
C SER A 58 -0.27 6.67 14.96
N PRO A 59 -0.97 5.64 15.48
CA PRO A 59 -1.87 4.83 14.65
C PRO A 59 -2.94 5.67 13.94
N ALA A 60 -3.49 6.69 14.58
CA ALA A 60 -4.49 7.58 14.00
C ALA A 60 -3.92 8.40 12.82
N GLU A 61 -2.72 8.94 12.98
CA GLU A 61 -2.03 9.65 11.92
C GLU A 61 -1.62 8.73 10.78
N ALA A 62 -1.20 7.51 11.10
CA ALA A 62 -0.87 6.48 10.10
C ALA A 62 -2.10 6.10 9.25
N ASP A 63 -3.28 6.03 9.86
CA ASP A 63 -4.52 5.77 9.14
C ASP A 63 -4.83 6.90 8.14
N VAL A 64 -4.63 8.15 8.53
CA VAL A 64 -4.78 9.31 7.64
C VAL A 64 -3.81 9.24 6.47
N VAL A 65 -2.55 8.90 6.72
CA VAL A 65 -1.53 8.72 5.67
C VAL A 65 -1.93 7.59 4.73
N ALA A 66 -2.34 6.44 5.27
CA ALA A 66 -2.76 5.29 4.48
C ALA A 66 -3.93 5.62 3.55
N ASP A 67 -4.93 6.33 4.05
CA ASP A 67 -6.07 6.74 3.23
C ASP A 67 -5.68 7.78 2.18
N ARG A 68 -4.75 8.68 2.50
CA ARG A 68 -4.19 9.62 1.53
C ARG A 68 -3.47 8.91 0.39
N LEU A 69 -2.67 7.89 0.69
CA LEU A 69 -2.00 7.07 -0.33
C LEU A 69 -3.04 6.38 -1.23
N ARG A 70 -4.04 5.77 -0.63
CA ARG A 70 -5.12 5.11 -1.36
C ARG A 70 -5.84 6.08 -2.29
N THR A 71 -6.22 7.24 -1.80
CA THR A 71 -6.91 8.28 -2.58
C THR A 71 -6.04 8.79 -3.72
N ALA A 72 -4.76 9.03 -3.46
CA ALA A 72 -3.82 9.51 -4.48
C ALA A 72 -3.67 8.51 -5.63
N VAL A 73 -3.56 7.22 -5.32
CA VAL A 73 -3.50 6.17 -6.35
C VAL A 73 -4.80 6.11 -7.16
N SER A 74 -5.95 6.19 -6.51
CA SER A 74 -7.24 6.15 -7.20
C SER A 74 -7.47 7.33 -8.14
N ALA A 75 -6.75 8.44 -7.94
CA ALA A 75 -6.81 9.62 -8.79
C ALA A 75 -5.91 9.54 -10.02
N LEU A 76 -4.99 8.58 -10.09
CA LEU A 76 -4.13 8.37 -11.26
C LEU A 76 -4.97 7.94 -12.46
N ARG A 77 -4.54 8.38 -13.66
CA ARG A 77 -5.18 7.99 -14.93
C ARG A 77 -4.11 7.51 -15.92
N PHE A 78 -4.41 6.42 -16.61
CA PHE A 78 -3.54 5.75 -17.55
C PHE A 78 -4.34 5.50 -18.85
N GLU A 79 -4.45 6.49 -19.74
CA GLU A 79 -5.15 6.33 -21.02
C GLU A 79 -6.56 5.69 -20.88
N GLY A 80 -7.34 6.18 -19.91
CA GLY A 80 -8.68 5.67 -19.62
C GLY A 80 -8.73 4.51 -18.64
N LEU A 81 -7.57 3.96 -18.23
CA LEU A 81 -7.46 2.97 -17.17
C LEU A 81 -7.29 3.66 -15.82
N SER A 82 -7.98 3.19 -14.81
CA SER A 82 -7.76 3.58 -13.42
C SER A 82 -7.42 2.36 -12.58
N ILE A 83 -6.71 2.58 -11.47
CA ILE A 83 -6.35 1.53 -10.54
C ILE A 83 -6.57 2.00 -9.11
N THR A 84 -6.86 1.06 -8.23
CA THR A 84 -6.95 1.31 -6.79
C THR A 84 -5.98 0.41 -6.04
N ILE A 85 -5.73 0.73 -4.78
CA ILE A 85 -4.97 -0.13 -3.88
C ILE A 85 -5.81 -0.47 -2.65
N SER A 86 -5.58 -1.66 -2.14
CA SER A 86 -6.00 -2.06 -0.80
C SER A 86 -4.80 -1.95 0.14
N VAL A 87 -5.04 -1.52 1.37
CA VAL A 87 -3.97 -1.28 2.34
C VAL A 87 -4.29 -1.96 3.66
N GLY A 88 -3.35 -2.76 4.15
CA GLY A 88 -3.35 -3.28 5.50
C GLY A 88 -2.36 -2.51 6.36
N MET A 89 -2.76 -2.15 7.58
CA MET A 89 -1.93 -1.38 8.50
C MET A 89 -1.67 -2.17 9.78
N ALA A 90 -0.42 -2.19 10.23
CA ALA A 90 -0.03 -2.69 11.54
C ALA A 90 0.85 -1.67 12.25
N SER A 91 0.57 -1.44 13.52
CA SER A 91 1.32 -0.53 14.37
C SER A 91 2.10 -1.28 15.43
N HIS A 92 3.18 -0.67 15.88
CA HIS A 92 3.94 -1.11 17.04
C HIS A 92 4.05 0.06 18.02
N GLU A 93 3.71 -0.21 19.28
CA GLU A 93 3.86 0.77 20.34
C GLU A 93 5.35 0.93 20.71
N PRO A 94 5.80 2.15 20.97
CA PRO A 94 7.16 2.38 21.44
C PRO A 94 7.40 1.61 22.75
N GLY A 95 8.53 0.92 22.83
CA GLY A 95 8.88 0.12 23.99
C GLY A 95 10.34 -0.33 23.95
N PRO A 96 10.80 -0.98 25.03
CA PRO A 96 12.21 -1.40 25.15
C PRO A 96 12.57 -2.55 24.19
N VAL A 97 11.57 -3.21 23.61
CA VAL A 97 11.78 -4.32 22.68
C VAL A 97 11.31 -3.91 21.29
N ALA A 98 12.21 -4.00 20.33
CA ALA A 98 11.86 -3.76 18.92
C ALA A 98 10.88 -4.83 18.43
N PRO A 99 9.93 -4.48 17.55
CA PRO A 99 9.01 -5.46 16.98
C PRO A 99 9.79 -6.42 16.09
N GLU A 100 9.39 -7.68 16.09
CA GLU A 100 9.84 -8.59 15.04
C GLU A 100 9.21 -8.18 13.71
N LEU A 101 10.06 -7.90 12.73
CA LEU A 101 9.63 -7.44 11.41
C LEU A 101 8.64 -8.41 10.76
N GLN A 102 8.88 -9.71 10.88
CA GLN A 102 7.99 -10.71 10.30
C GLN A 102 6.61 -10.71 10.94
N GLN A 103 6.52 -10.49 12.24
CA GLN A 103 5.23 -10.39 12.93
C GLN A 103 4.47 -9.15 12.46
N LEU A 104 5.15 -8.03 12.31
CA LEU A 104 4.55 -6.79 11.84
C LEU A 104 4.05 -6.93 10.41
N ILE A 105 4.84 -7.53 9.53
CA ILE A 105 4.43 -7.84 8.15
C ILE A 105 3.21 -8.77 8.15
N GLY A 106 3.22 -9.82 8.94
CA GLY A 106 2.11 -10.77 9.02
C GLY A 106 0.80 -10.12 9.46
N ARG A 107 0.87 -9.22 10.44
CA ARG A 107 -0.31 -8.47 10.90
C ARG A 107 -0.83 -7.51 9.83
N ALA A 108 0.06 -6.81 9.15
CA ALA A 108 -0.32 -5.92 8.05
C ALA A 108 -0.90 -6.70 6.86
N ASP A 109 -0.32 -7.85 6.51
CA ASP A 109 -0.83 -8.73 5.46
C ASP A 109 -2.24 -9.25 5.79
N GLN A 110 -2.47 -9.66 7.04
CA GLN A 110 -3.80 -10.09 7.47
C GLN A 110 -4.83 -8.97 7.34
N ALA A 111 -4.47 -7.76 7.76
CA ALA A 111 -5.33 -6.58 7.59
C ALA A 111 -5.60 -6.28 6.10
N LEU A 112 -4.60 -6.44 5.25
CA LEU A 112 -4.74 -6.30 3.80
C LEU A 112 -5.76 -7.30 3.23
N ARG A 113 -5.71 -8.55 3.67
CA ARG A 113 -6.68 -9.57 3.24
C ARG A 113 -8.11 -9.17 3.63
N ILE A 114 -8.29 -8.59 4.82
CA ILE A 114 -9.58 -8.07 5.24
C ILE A 114 -10.03 -6.91 4.34
N ALA A 115 -9.13 -5.99 4.00
CA ALA A 115 -9.44 -4.89 3.09
C ALA A 115 -9.93 -5.40 1.73
N LYS A 116 -9.28 -6.43 1.20
CA LYS A 116 -9.68 -7.07 -0.06
C LYS A 116 -11.03 -7.77 0.05
N ALA A 117 -11.26 -8.51 1.13
CA ALA A 117 -12.53 -9.21 1.37
C ALA A 117 -13.70 -8.24 1.55
N ASP A 118 -13.45 -7.07 2.15
CA ASP A 118 -14.47 -6.04 2.39
C ASP A 118 -14.84 -5.22 1.14
N GLY A 119 -14.19 -5.47 0.01
CA GLY A 119 -14.53 -4.82 -1.25
C GLY A 119 -13.39 -4.06 -1.93
N ARG A 120 -12.16 -4.18 -1.43
CA ARG A 120 -10.97 -3.51 -1.98
C ARG A 120 -11.04 -1.99 -1.87
N ASN A 121 -10.06 -1.30 -2.42
CA ASN A 121 -9.96 0.17 -2.42
C ASN A 121 -10.25 0.76 -1.03
N ARG A 122 -9.56 0.27 -0.03
CA ARG A 122 -9.74 0.69 1.37
C ARG A 122 -8.56 0.34 2.24
N VAL A 123 -8.54 0.94 3.42
CA VAL A 123 -7.57 0.67 4.47
C VAL A 123 -8.24 -0.18 5.56
N ARG A 124 -7.50 -1.15 6.09
CA ARG A 124 -7.88 -1.87 7.31
C ARG A 124 -6.69 -1.93 8.25
N ALA A 125 -6.95 -1.77 9.53
CA ALA A 125 -5.94 -1.89 10.59
C ALA A 125 -6.02 -3.27 11.24
N ALA A 126 -4.86 -3.76 11.62
CA ALA A 126 -4.74 -4.97 12.40
C ALA A 126 -5.19 -4.75 13.86
#